data_75291943dbf4daa2c1313495c2286207
#
_entry.id   75291943dbf4daa2c1313495c2286207
#
_cell.length_a   1.000
_cell.length_b   1.000
_cell.length_c   1.000
_cell.angle_alpha   90.00
_cell.angle_beta   90.00
_cell.angle_gamma   90.00
#
_symmetry.space_group_name_H-M   'P 1'
#
loop_
_entity.id
_entity.type
_entity.pdbx_description
1 polymer ?
#
loop_
_entity_poly.entity_id
_entity_poly.type
_entity_poly.pdbx_seq_one_letter_code
_entity_poly.pdbx_strand_id
1 'polypeptide(L)'
;MNQEYREETFEKLELESLGRTAFDTISLFFQTGSLTIKEEKKEEDGSRLLRLDYPNNEVRKYLSSEAFKEILQVQFEYSHLETLRKALDNNDPKAFYGLLDSYFRSVPFTIFKAQSAITNVECFYSAVLAFALQFLPKVYRVQAEDPTSDGSVDLVIETPTRLFLIEHKVLTRGLAAGPDRQRQLQENAKQALAQIDKMKYAAKFSIQTEKPITKVGVCFDAEHRSVGYVEVVKESL
;
A
#
# COMPACT_ATOMS: atom_id res chain seq x y z
N MET A 1 -3.22 9.42 4.01
CA MET A 1 -4.60 9.52 3.48
C MET A 1 -4.63 10.70 2.52
N ASN A 2 -4.65 10.44 1.20
CA ASN A 2 -4.64 11.49 0.16
C ASN A 2 -5.92 11.41 -0.69
N GLN A 3 -7.02 10.97 -0.08
CA GLN A 3 -8.30 10.88 -0.76
C GLN A 3 -9.06 12.19 -0.57
N GLU A 4 -9.56 12.76 -1.65
CA GLU A 4 -10.42 13.96 -1.61
C GLU A 4 -11.86 13.53 -1.31
N TYR A 5 -12.51 14.27 -0.43
CA TYR A 5 -13.88 14.00 0.01
C TYR A 5 -14.77 15.21 -0.25
N ARG A 6 -16.01 14.99 -0.70
CA ARG A 6 -16.98 16.07 -0.80
C ARG A 6 -17.50 16.46 0.59
N GLU A 7 -17.67 17.75 0.83
CA GLU A 7 -18.10 18.29 2.14
C GLU A 7 -19.44 17.72 2.61
N GLU A 8 -20.40 17.54 1.72
CA GLU A 8 -21.72 16.97 2.01
C GLU A 8 -21.66 15.61 2.72
N THR A 9 -20.51 14.93 2.60
CA THR A 9 -20.24 13.64 3.22
C THR A 9 -20.15 13.71 4.74
N PHE A 10 -19.79 14.89 5.28
CA PHE A 10 -19.50 15.05 6.72
C PHE A 10 -20.65 15.66 7.50
N GLU A 11 -21.70 16.18 6.84
CA GLU A 11 -22.82 16.90 7.50
C GLU A 11 -23.86 15.97 8.14
N LYS A 12 -23.90 14.68 7.79
CA LYS A 12 -24.94 13.76 8.29
C LYS A 12 -24.36 12.43 8.75
N LEU A 13 -23.82 12.41 9.96
CA LEU A 13 -23.56 11.16 10.67
C LEU A 13 -24.69 10.93 11.69
N GLU A 14 -25.59 10.03 11.35
CA GLU A 14 -26.47 9.45 12.34
C GLU A 14 -25.70 8.32 13.04
N LEU A 15 -25.61 8.37 14.37
CA LEU A 15 -24.89 7.39 15.20
C LEU A 15 -25.33 5.93 14.93
N GLU A 16 -26.55 5.73 14.44
CA GLU A 16 -27.10 4.41 14.08
C GLU A 16 -26.50 3.82 12.79
N SER A 17 -25.84 4.63 11.95
CA SER A 17 -25.21 4.19 10.70
C SER A 17 -23.72 3.84 10.85
N LEU A 18 -23.12 4.13 11.99
CA LEU A 18 -21.72 3.87 12.26
C LEU A 18 -21.37 2.39 12.12
N GLY A 19 -20.44 2.12 11.22
CA GLY A 19 -19.93 0.76 10.98
C GLY A 19 -20.49 0.06 9.74
N ARG A 20 -21.33 0.72 8.94
CA ARG A 20 -21.89 0.11 7.73
C ARG A 20 -21.10 0.36 6.47
N THR A 21 -20.29 1.42 6.42
CA THR A 21 -19.44 1.75 5.25
C THR A 21 -18.09 2.34 5.66
N ALA A 22 -17.09 2.28 4.76
CA ALA A 22 -15.81 2.95 4.97
C ALA A 22 -15.95 4.48 5.11
N PHE A 23 -17.02 5.03 4.56
CA PHE A 23 -17.39 6.43 4.62
C PHE A 23 -17.73 6.87 6.06
N ASP A 24 -18.48 6.05 6.79
CA ASP A 24 -18.87 6.32 8.17
C ASP A 24 -17.64 6.39 9.10
N THR A 25 -16.64 5.56 8.84
CA THR A 25 -15.39 5.53 9.62
C THR A 25 -14.59 6.82 9.44
N ILE A 26 -14.49 7.35 8.22
CA ILE A 26 -13.76 8.59 7.94
C ILE A 26 -14.45 9.78 8.58
N SER A 27 -15.76 9.85 8.47
CA SER A 27 -16.57 10.89 9.10
C SER A 27 -16.44 10.85 10.62
N LEU A 28 -16.42 9.67 11.23
CA LEU A 28 -16.17 9.50 12.65
C LEU A 28 -14.78 10.02 13.04
N PHE A 29 -13.74 9.65 12.30
CA PHE A 29 -12.38 10.12 12.56
C PHE A 29 -12.24 11.64 12.39
N PHE A 30 -12.96 12.23 11.45
CA PHE A 30 -13.01 13.67 11.30
C PHE A 30 -13.73 14.35 12.48
N GLN A 31 -14.92 13.87 12.87
CA GLN A 31 -15.68 14.44 13.97
C GLN A 31 -15.00 14.28 15.33
N THR A 32 -14.25 13.19 15.54
CA THR A 32 -13.46 12.98 16.76
C THR A 32 -12.14 13.74 16.78
N GLY A 33 -11.81 14.48 15.71
CA GLY A 33 -10.55 15.21 15.59
C GLY A 33 -9.33 14.35 15.30
N SER A 34 -9.54 13.05 14.98
CA SER A 34 -8.48 12.15 14.53
C SER A 34 -8.00 12.47 13.11
N LEU A 35 -8.86 13.14 12.33
CA LEU A 35 -8.54 13.72 11.03
C LEU A 35 -8.88 15.22 11.04
N THR A 36 -8.21 15.98 10.18
CA THR A 36 -8.44 17.40 9.97
C THR A 36 -8.35 17.75 8.49
N ILE A 37 -8.99 18.86 8.09
CA ILE A 37 -8.88 19.38 6.73
C ILE A 37 -7.49 20.01 6.56
N LYS A 38 -6.74 19.56 5.56
CA LYS A 38 -5.45 20.14 5.16
C LYS A 38 -5.56 21.04 3.96
N GLU A 39 -6.41 20.70 3.03
CA GLU A 39 -6.66 21.48 1.82
C GLU A 39 -8.14 21.45 1.46
N GLU A 40 -8.61 22.53 0.91
CA GLU A 40 -9.94 22.69 0.34
C GLU A 40 -9.81 23.15 -1.11
N LYS A 41 -10.50 22.49 -2.02
CA LYS A 41 -10.61 22.89 -3.42
C LYS A 41 -12.07 23.07 -3.77
N LYS A 42 -12.41 24.25 -4.33
CA LYS A 42 -13.74 24.50 -4.87
C LYS A 42 -13.82 24.04 -6.31
N GLU A 43 -14.84 23.28 -6.63
CA GLU A 43 -15.15 22.86 -7.97
C GLU A 43 -16.06 23.87 -8.68
N GLU A 44 -16.15 23.76 -10.02
CA GLU A 44 -16.96 24.67 -10.85
C GLU A 44 -18.47 24.57 -10.54
N ASP A 45 -18.92 23.41 -10.08
CA ASP A 45 -20.32 23.17 -9.68
C ASP A 45 -20.69 23.72 -8.30
N GLY A 46 -19.72 24.38 -7.62
CA GLY A 46 -19.87 24.93 -6.27
C GLY A 46 -19.64 23.93 -5.13
N SER A 47 -19.40 22.65 -5.45
CA SER A 47 -19.02 21.66 -4.45
C SER A 47 -17.62 21.90 -3.92
N ARG A 48 -17.33 21.39 -2.72
CA ARG A 48 -16.01 21.48 -2.10
C ARG A 48 -15.40 20.08 -1.97
N LEU A 49 -14.18 19.93 -2.45
CA LEU A 49 -13.36 18.76 -2.22
C LEU A 49 -12.43 19.04 -1.03
N LEU A 50 -12.47 18.18 -0.04
CA LEU A 50 -11.68 18.27 1.18
C LEU A 50 -10.61 17.20 1.19
N ARG A 51 -9.36 17.62 1.35
CA ARG A 51 -8.26 16.69 1.62
C ARG A 51 -8.04 16.60 3.12
N LEU A 52 -8.25 15.39 3.65
CA LEU A 52 -8.07 15.10 5.07
C LEU A 52 -6.69 14.50 5.33
N ASP A 53 -6.13 14.82 6.49
CA ASP A 53 -4.92 14.20 7.03
C ASP A 53 -4.95 14.23 8.56
N TYR A 54 -3.99 13.58 9.20
CA TYR A 54 -3.84 13.63 10.66
C TYR A 54 -3.50 15.05 11.12
N PRO A 55 -4.06 15.52 12.23
CA PRO A 55 -3.82 16.88 12.73
C PRO A 55 -2.33 17.13 13.04
N ASN A 56 -1.65 16.13 13.57
CA ASN A 56 -0.24 16.18 13.94
C ASN A 56 0.40 14.76 13.91
N ASN A 57 1.71 14.73 14.12
CA ASN A 57 2.46 13.48 14.12
C ASN A 57 2.17 12.56 15.31
N GLU A 58 1.77 13.10 16.45
CA GLU A 58 1.41 12.30 17.64
C GLU A 58 0.16 11.47 17.37
N VAL A 59 -0.88 12.09 16.81
CA VAL A 59 -2.10 11.38 16.41
C VAL A 59 -1.79 10.34 15.33
N ARG A 60 -0.97 10.69 14.34
CA ARG A 60 -0.54 9.73 13.29
C ARG A 60 0.18 8.52 13.91
N LYS A 61 1.15 8.77 14.81
CA LYS A 61 1.92 7.72 15.48
C LYS A 61 1.02 6.79 16.29
N TYR A 62 0.13 7.37 17.09
CA TYR A 62 -0.78 6.61 17.91
C TYR A 62 -1.70 5.72 17.07
N LEU A 63 -2.39 6.30 16.10
CA LEU A 63 -3.34 5.57 15.26
C LEU A 63 -2.65 4.50 14.41
N SER A 64 -1.44 4.76 13.87
CA SER A 64 -0.71 3.73 13.15
C SER A 64 -0.32 2.56 14.05
N SER A 65 0.21 2.85 15.23
CA SER A 65 0.62 1.83 16.21
C SER A 65 -0.55 0.94 16.63
N GLU A 66 -1.68 1.55 17.01
CA GLU A 66 -2.87 0.80 17.40
C GLU A 66 -3.48 0.02 16.23
N ALA A 67 -3.52 0.59 15.03
CA ALA A 67 -4.06 -0.10 13.86
C ALA A 67 -3.22 -1.35 13.50
N PHE A 68 -1.89 -1.25 13.55
CA PHE A 68 -1.02 -2.42 13.33
C PHE A 68 -1.21 -3.49 14.40
N LYS A 69 -1.32 -3.09 15.66
CA LYS A 69 -1.54 -3.99 16.78
C LYS A 69 -2.89 -4.72 16.67
N GLU A 70 -3.96 -4.00 16.37
CA GLU A 70 -5.31 -4.59 16.29
C GLU A 70 -5.51 -5.46 15.05
N ILE A 71 -5.02 -5.01 13.88
CA ILE A 71 -5.27 -5.68 12.60
C ILE A 71 -4.27 -6.81 12.35
N LEU A 72 -2.98 -6.56 12.58
CA LEU A 72 -1.91 -7.51 12.27
C LEU A 72 -1.34 -8.21 13.50
N GLN A 73 -1.77 -7.81 14.70
CA GLN A 73 -1.24 -8.30 15.99
C GLN A 73 0.30 -8.17 16.08
N VAL A 74 0.83 -7.12 15.46
CA VAL A 74 2.27 -6.82 15.41
C VAL A 74 2.52 -5.51 16.14
N GLN A 75 3.53 -5.49 16.99
CA GLN A 75 4.03 -4.22 17.54
C GLN A 75 4.83 -3.51 16.46
N PHE A 76 4.31 -2.38 16.01
CA PHE A 76 4.89 -1.58 14.97
C PHE A 76 5.27 -0.19 15.52
N GLU A 77 6.56 0.12 15.51
CA GLU A 77 7.01 1.45 15.92
C GLU A 77 7.01 2.42 14.74
N TYR A 78 6.62 3.66 14.99
CA TYR A 78 6.62 4.71 13.97
C TYR A 78 8.01 4.96 13.35
N SER A 79 9.09 4.72 14.09
CA SER A 79 10.48 4.76 13.59
C SER A 79 10.69 3.84 12.37
N HIS A 80 9.95 2.74 12.30
CA HIS A 80 10.03 1.80 11.19
C HIS A 80 9.35 2.37 9.93
N LEU A 81 8.25 3.12 10.08
CA LEU A 81 7.64 3.83 8.95
C LEU A 81 8.61 4.86 8.34
N GLU A 82 9.34 5.59 9.19
CA GLU A 82 10.35 6.53 8.71
C GLU A 82 11.48 5.83 7.94
N THR A 83 11.86 4.62 8.36
CA THR A 83 12.89 3.84 7.67
C THR A 83 12.37 3.32 6.31
N LEU A 84 11.12 2.82 6.26
CA LEU A 84 10.46 2.45 5.00
C LEU A 84 10.35 3.64 4.04
N ARG A 85 9.96 4.81 4.57
CA ARG A 85 9.89 6.04 3.79
C ARG A 85 11.25 6.41 3.18
N LYS A 86 12.32 6.36 3.97
CA LYS A 86 13.69 6.64 3.48
C LYS A 86 14.11 5.70 2.36
N ALA A 87 13.74 4.43 2.43
CA ALA A 87 14.02 3.47 1.36
C ALA A 87 13.31 3.87 0.04
N LEU A 88 12.06 4.31 0.11
CA LEU A 88 11.33 4.83 -1.06
C LEU A 88 11.96 6.14 -1.59
N ASP A 89 12.28 7.09 -0.72
CA ASP A 89 12.92 8.37 -1.10
C ASP A 89 14.26 8.13 -1.80
N ASN A 90 15.04 7.14 -1.35
CA ASN A 90 16.32 6.74 -1.93
C ASN A 90 16.17 5.88 -3.19
N ASN A 91 14.94 5.61 -3.65
CA ASN A 91 14.67 4.70 -4.76
C ASN A 91 15.33 3.33 -4.57
N ASP A 92 15.15 2.76 -3.38
CA ASP A 92 15.65 1.44 -3.01
C ASP A 92 14.51 0.48 -2.62
N PRO A 93 13.75 -0.05 -3.60
CA PRO A 93 12.70 -1.02 -3.35
C PRO A 93 13.19 -2.30 -2.68
N LYS A 94 14.44 -2.70 -2.90
CA LYS A 94 15.00 -3.91 -2.25
C LYS A 94 15.15 -3.70 -0.75
N ALA A 95 15.69 -2.55 -0.32
CA ALA A 95 15.75 -2.20 1.10
C ALA A 95 14.34 -2.07 1.69
N PHE A 96 13.41 -1.45 0.97
CA PHE A 96 12.02 -1.31 1.39
C PHE A 96 11.36 -2.67 1.67
N TYR A 97 11.43 -3.60 0.72
CA TYR A 97 10.87 -4.95 0.89
C TYR A 97 11.66 -5.81 1.91
N GLY A 98 12.97 -5.60 2.04
CA GLY A 98 13.77 -6.25 3.08
C GLY A 98 13.34 -5.87 4.50
N LEU A 99 12.95 -4.61 4.70
CA LEU A 99 12.38 -4.15 5.97
C LEU A 99 10.99 -4.77 6.20
N LEU A 100 10.15 -4.81 5.16
CA LEU A 100 8.82 -5.42 5.23
C LEU A 100 8.87 -6.93 5.51
N ASP A 101 9.88 -7.63 5.03
CA ASP A 101 10.06 -9.07 5.29
C ASP A 101 10.07 -9.38 6.78
N SER A 102 10.74 -8.55 7.58
CA SER A 102 10.77 -8.70 9.04
C SER A 102 9.37 -8.58 9.65
N TYR A 103 8.53 -7.70 9.11
CA TYR A 103 7.15 -7.55 9.58
C TYR A 103 6.27 -8.72 9.17
N PHE A 104 6.33 -9.16 7.92
CA PHE A 104 5.56 -10.32 7.47
C PHE A 104 5.89 -11.57 8.31
N ARG A 105 7.16 -11.76 8.67
CA ARG A 105 7.59 -12.85 9.55
C ARG A 105 7.09 -12.71 10.99
N SER A 106 6.82 -11.50 11.44
CA SER A 106 6.32 -11.24 12.81
C SER A 106 4.79 -11.37 12.93
N VAL A 107 4.06 -11.38 11.82
CA VAL A 107 2.59 -11.55 11.83
C VAL A 107 2.24 -12.96 12.33
N PRO A 108 1.37 -13.11 13.36
CA PRO A 108 1.00 -14.40 13.90
C PRO A 108 0.42 -15.35 12.83
N PHE A 109 0.77 -16.63 12.94
CA PHE A 109 0.28 -17.66 12.04
C PHE A 109 -1.25 -17.73 11.95
N THR A 110 -1.94 -17.42 13.05
CA THR A 110 -3.40 -17.43 13.13
C THR A 110 -4.05 -16.45 12.15
N ILE A 111 -3.43 -15.29 11.92
CA ILE A 111 -3.88 -14.29 10.94
C ILE A 111 -3.78 -14.86 9.51
N PHE A 112 -2.64 -15.46 9.16
CA PHE A 112 -2.48 -16.12 7.86
C PHE A 112 -3.42 -17.31 7.69
N LYS A 113 -3.74 -18.04 8.76
CA LYS A 113 -4.63 -19.21 8.69
C LYS A 113 -6.10 -18.79 8.56
N ALA A 114 -6.54 -17.76 9.25
CA ALA A 114 -7.88 -17.20 9.11
C ALA A 114 -8.14 -16.73 7.66
N GLN A 115 -7.08 -16.31 6.97
CA GLN A 115 -7.10 -15.85 5.58
C GLN A 115 -6.92 -16.99 4.56
N SER A 116 -6.68 -18.24 4.98
CA SER A 116 -6.64 -19.39 4.06
C SER A 116 -8.00 -19.68 3.40
N ALA A 117 -9.08 -19.08 3.88
CA ALA A 117 -10.38 -19.01 3.22
C ALA A 117 -10.43 -17.93 2.10
N ILE A 118 -9.46 -17.00 2.07
CA ILE A 118 -9.32 -16.04 0.99
C ILE A 118 -8.61 -16.74 -0.16
N THR A 119 -9.31 -16.92 -1.25
CA THR A 119 -8.85 -17.61 -2.46
C THR A 119 -7.67 -16.92 -3.16
N ASN A 120 -7.30 -15.70 -2.75
CA ASN A 120 -6.22 -14.93 -3.35
C ASN A 120 -5.21 -14.45 -2.29
N VAL A 121 -4.14 -15.22 -2.11
CA VAL A 121 -3.04 -14.90 -1.18
C VAL A 121 -2.24 -13.68 -1.64
N GLU A 122 -2.20 -13.39 -2.94
CA GLU A 122 -1.60 -12.16 -3.51
C GLU A 122 -2.29 -10.90 -2.96
N CYS A 123 -3.62 -10.86 -3.00
CA CYS A 123 -4.40 -9.74 -2.47
C CYS A 123 -4.11 -9.49 -0.99
N PHE A 124 -3.82 -10.52 -0.20
CA PHE A 124 -3.49 -10.34 1.21
C PHE A 124 -2.22 -9.52 1.42
N TYR A 125 -1.12 -9.90 0.74
CA TYR A 125 0.14 -9.16 0.85
C TYR A 125 0.00 -7.73 0.33
N SER A 126 -0.70 -7.54 -0.78
CA SER A 126 -0.96 -6.21 -1.35
C SER A 126 -1.80 -5.36 -0.41
N ALA A 127 -2.85 -5.91 0.20
CA ALA A 127 -3.72 -5.20 1.13
C ALA A 127 -2.98 -4.79 2.42
N VAL A 128 -2.21 -5.71 3.02
CA VAL A 128 -1.39 -5.41 4.21
C VAL A 128 -0.38 -4.31 3.90
N LEU A 129 0.26 -4.39 2.74
CA LEU A 129 1.23 -3.40 2.31
C LEU A 129 0.57 -2.04 2.05
N ALA A 130 -0.53 -2.00 1.31
CA ALA A 130 -1.28 -0.77 1.06
C ALA A 130 -1.78 -0.13 2.36
N PHE A 131 -2.25 -0.94 3.31
CA PHE A 131 -2.64 -0.48 4.64
C PHE A 131 -1.46 0.15 5.39
N ALA A 132 -0.32 -0.54 5.45
CA ALA A 132 0.89 -0.05 6.13
C ALA A 132 1.35 1.30 5.55
N LEU A 133 1.33 1.43 4.24
CA LEU A 133 1.80 2.60 3.53
C LEU A 133 0.90 3.83 3.71
N GLN A 134 -0.38 3.66 4.08
CA GLN A 134 -1.28 4.80 4.39
C GLN A 134 -0.77 5.64 5.57
N PHE A 135 0.05 5.08 6.44
CA PHE A 135 0.62 5.78 7.59
C PHE A 135 1.97 6.44 7.29
N LEU A 136 2.55 6.21 6.10
CA LEU A 136 3.82 6.84 5.73
C LEU A 136 3.67 8.35 5.57
N PRO A 137 4.48 9.16 6.28
CA PRO A 137 4.50 10.59 6.05
C PRO A 137 5.08 10.91 4.67
N LYS A 138 4.54 11.93 3.99
CA LYS A 138 4.99 12.43 2.67
C LYS A 138 4.82 11.46 1.49
N VAL A 139 4.13 10.34 1.65
CA VAL A 139 3.67 9.55 0.51
C VAL A 139 2.36 10.16 0.04
N TYR A 140 2.30 10.61 -1.21
CA TYR A 140 1.13 11.33 -1.72
C TYR A 140 -0.02 10.41 -2.12
N ARG A 141 0.31 9.26 -2.70
CA ARG A 141 -0.69 8.31 -3.15
C ARG A 141 -0.22 6.90 -2.90
N VAL A 142 -1.08 6.10 -2.30
CA VAL A 142 -0.96 4.65 -2.22
C VAL A 142 -2.28 4.07 -2.70
N GLN A 143 -2.24 3.29 -3.74
CA GLN A 143 -3.43 2.67 -4.31
C GLN A 143 -3.15 1.23 -4.66
N ALA A 144 -3.92 0.32 -4.06
CA ALA A 144 -3.97 -1.08 -4.46
C ALA A 144 -4.98 -1.25 -5.61
N GLU A 145 -4.73 -2.24 -6.48
CA GLU A 145 -5.60 -2.62 -7.59
C GLU A 145 -6.00 -1.42 -8.46
N ASP A 146 -5.01 -0.60 -8.88
CA ASP A 146 -5.27 0.59 -9.69
C ASP A 146 -5.63 0.21 -11.13
N PRO A 147 -6.89 0.46 -11.58
CA PRO A 147 -7.36 0.01 -12.88
C PRO A 147 -6.68 0.75 -14.03
N THR A 148 -6.37 0.00 -15.06
CA THR A 148 -5.90 0.49 -16.37
C THR A 148 -6.79 -0.06 -17.49
N SER A 149 -6.52 0.31 -18.75
CA SER A 149 -7.27 -0.23 -19.90
C SER A 149 -7.09 -1.74 -20.09
N ASP A 150 -5.96 -2.28 -19.67
CA ASP A 150 -5.53 -3.65 -19.96
C ASP A 150 -5.48 -4.55 -18.71
N GLY A 151 -5.89 -4.03 -17.55
CA GLY A 151 -5.90 -4.74 -16.27
C GLY A 151 -5.80 -3.79 -15.08
N SER A 152 -5.30 -4.26 -13.94
CA SER A 152 -5.00 -3.45 -12.77
C SER A 152 -3.55 -3.61 -12.34
N VAL A 153 -2.94 -2.52 -11.84
CA VAL A 153 -1.65 -2.57 -11.17
C VAL A 153 -1.88 -2.96 -9.72
N ASP A 154 -1.19 -3.97 -9.22
CA ASP A 154 -1.42 -4.46 -7.85
C ASP A 154 -1.20 -3.38 -6.80
N LEU A 155 -0.15 -2.55 -6.97
CA LEU A 155 0.12 -1.45 -6.07
C LEU A 155 0.83 -0.29 -6.78
N VAL A 156 0.31 0.91 -6.58
CA VAL A 156 0.93 2.17 -7.00
C VAL A 156 1.32 2.98 -5.77
N ILE A 157 2.58 3.41 -5.71
CA ILE A 157 3.08 4.32 -4.67
C ILE A 157 3.62 5.56 -5.35
N GLU A 158 3.03 6.71 -5.06
CA GLU A 158 3.52 8.00 -5.53
C GLU A 158 4.14 8.78 -4.37
N THR A 159 5.42 9.12 -4.53
CA THR A 159 6.17 9.98 -3.60
C THR A 159 6.33 11.40 -4.20
N PRO A 160 6.87 12.36 -3.45
CA PRO A 160 7.19 13.68 -3.98
C PRO A 160 8.03 13.66 -5.26
N THR A 161 8.91 12.68 -5.41
CA THR A 161 9.95 12.68 -6.46
C THR A 161 9.82 11.53 -7.46
N ARG A 162 8.94 10.54 -7.21
CA ARG A 162 8.94 9.30 -7.99
C ARG A 162 7.60 8.57 -7.93
N LEU A 163 7.32 7.80 -8.97
CA LEU A 163 6.22 6.83 -9.02
C LEU A 163 6.78 5.41 -9.01
N PHE A 164 6.22 4.55 -8.19
CA PHE A 164 6.49 3.12 -8.17
C PHE A 164 5.28 2.37 -8.70
N LEU A 165 5.48 1.52 -9.70
CA LEU A 165 4.52 0.55 -10.20
C LEU A 165 4.96 -0.82 -9.76
N ILE A 166 4.13 -1.53 -9.01
CA ILE A 166 4.49 -2.74 -8.32
C ILE A 166 3.50 -3.85 -8.68
N GLU A 167 4.03 -4.97 -9.13
CA GLU A 167 3.30 -6.21 -9.35
C GLU A 167 3.79 -7.28 -8.38
N HIS A 168 2.87 -8.05 -7.85
CA HIS A 168 3.12 -9.12 -6.91
C HIS A 168 2.87 -10.48 -7.54
N LYS A 169 3.64 -11.46 -7.12
CA LYS A 169 3.39 -12.89 -7.33
C LYS A 169 3.57 -13.61 -6.02
N VAL A 170 2.94 -14.75 -5.89
CA VAL A 170 3.09 -15.58 -4.71
C VAL A 170 3.54 -16.97 -5.12
N LEU A 171 4.64 -17.44 -4.54
CA LEU A 171 5.02 -18.84 -4.60
C LEU A 171 4.27 -19.59 -3.49
N THR A 172 3.29 -20.38 -3.89
CA THR A 172 2.54 -21.24 -2.98
C THR A 172 3.33 -22.51 -2.64
N ARG A 173 2.79 -23.34 -1.76
CA ARG A 173 3.43 -24.57 -1.28
C ARG A 173 3.74 -25.54 -2.44
N GLY A 174 4.81 -26.31 -2.32
CA GLY A 174 5.10 -27.43 -3.23
C GLY A 174 6.56 -27.63 -3.61
N LEU A 175 7.44 -26.65 -3.38
CA LEU A 175 8.89 -26.81 -3.59
C LEU A 175 9.60 -26.86 -2.24
N ALA A 176 10.44 -27.88 -2.03
CA ALA A 176 11.32 -27.94 -0.87
C ALA A 176 12.24 -26.73 -0.82
N ALA A 177 12.67 -26.35 0.37
CA ALA A 177 13.69 -25.32 0.54
C ALA A 177 14.97 -25.73 -0.22
N GLY A 178 15.55 -24.79 -0.98
CA GLY A 178 16.75 -25.07 -1.76
C GLY A 178 16.89 -24.21 -3.02
N PRO A 179 17.89 -24.53 -3.87
CA PRO A 179 18.19 -23.75 -5.07
C PRO A 179 17.02 -23.62 -6.06
N ASP A 180 16.22 -24.67 -6.21
CA ASP A 180 15.09 -24.66 -7.14
C ASP A 180 13.98 -23.73 -6.66
N ARG A 181 13.70 -23.69 -5.35
CA ARG A 181 12.77 -22.73 -4.77
C ARG A 181 13.26 -21.28 -4.97
N GLN A 182 14.53 -21.02 -4.72
CA GLN A 182 15.11 -19.68 -4.93
C GLN A 182 15.03 -19.25 -6.39
N ARG A 183 15.30 -20.17 -7.32
CA ARG A 183 15.14 -19.90 -8.76
C ARG A 183 13.70 -19.53 -9.10
N GLN A 184 12.74 -20.29 -8.59
CA GLN A 184 11.32 -20.03 -8.87
C GLN A 184 10.84 -18.69 -8.30
N LEU A 185 11.27 -18.32 -7.09
CA LEU A 185 10.99 -17.00 -6.52
C LEU A 185 11.54 -15.87 -7.41
N GLN A 186 12.75 -16.02 -7.90
CA GLN A 186 13.37 -15.07 -8.82
C GLN A 186 12.64 -14.99 -10.16
N GLU A 187 12.27 -16.12 -10.75
CA GLU A 187 11.52 -16.18 -12.00
C GLU A 187 10.15 -15.53 -11.86
N ASN A 188 9.43 -15.80 -10.77
CA ASN A 188 8.13 -15.21 -10.52
C ASN A 188 8.22 -13.68 -10.34
N ALA A 189 9.24 -13.17 -9.66
CA ALA A 189 9.46 -11.73 -9.54
C ALA A 189 9.77 -11.07 -10.89
N LYS A 190 10.54 -11.74 -11.76
CA LYS A 190 10.78 -11.28 -13.14
C LYS A 190 9.51 -11.30 -13.98
N GLN A 191 8.66 -12.32 -13.81
CA GLN A 191 7.36 -12.37 -14.50
C GLN A 191 6.43 -11.24 -14.03
N ALA A 192 6.40 -10.94 -12.73
CA ALA A 192 5.68 -9.80 -12.20
C ALA A 192 6.15 -8.50 -12.84
N LEU A 193 7.45 -8.27 -12.88
CA LEU A 193 8.04 -7.10 -13.55
C LEU A 193 7.68 -7.04 -15.05
N ALA A 194 7.79 -8.15 -15.77
CA ALA A 194 7.44 -8.23 -17.19
C ALA A 194 5.94 -7.97 -17.45
N GLN A 195 5.07 -8.26 -16.50
CA GLN A 195 3.64 -7.97 -16.59
C GLN A 195 3.39 -6.46 -16.67
N ILE A 196 4.12 -5.63 -15.92
CA ILE A 196 4.02 -4.16 -15.96
C ILE A 196 4.27 -3.64 -17.38
N ASP A 197 5.28 -4.19 -18.06
CA ASP A 197 5.65 -3.80 -19.43
C ASP A 197 4.64 -4.31 -20.46
N LYS A 198 4.25 -5.60 -20.35
CA LYS A 198 3.30 -6.25 -21.24
C LYS A 198 1.95 -5.55 -21.24
N MET A 199 1.46 -5.16 -20.07
CA MET A 199 0.16 -4.50 -19.89
C MET A 199 0.28 -2.98 -20.03
N LYS A 200 1.46 -2.45 -20.38
CA LYS A 200 1.72 -1.03 -20.62
C LYS A 200 1.24 -0.10 -19.49
N TYR A 201 1.30 -0.57 -18.25
CA TYR A 201 0.80 0.20 -17.11
C TYR A 201 1.44 1.58 -16.98
N ALA A 202 2.72 1.72 -17.32
CA ALA A 202 3.42 2.99 -17.29
C ALA A 202 2.79 4.06 -18.22
N ALA A 203 2.13 3.67 -19.31
CA ALA A 203 1.54 4.62 -20.27
C ALA A 203 0.43 5.47 -19.64
N LYS A 204 -0.39 4.91 -18.74
CA LYS A 204 -1.39 5.65 -17.98
C LYS A 204 -0.76 6.79 -17.17
N PHE A 205 0.36 6.49 -16.52
CA PHE A 205 0.99 7.41 -15.59
C PHE A 205 1.89 8.44 -16.26
N SER A 206 2.46 8.14 -17.43
CA SER A 206 3.26 9.09 -18.21
C SER A 206 2.47 10.34 -18.62
N ILE A 207 1.15 10.24 -18.72
CA ILE A 207 0.26 11.36 -19.02
C ILE A 207 -0.05 12.16 -17.74
N GLN A 208 -0.02 11.51 -16.57
CA GLN A 208 -0.46 12.08 -15.29
C GLN A 208 0.68 12.73 -14.51
N THR A 209 1.92 12.32 -14.74
CA THR A 209 3.08 12.82 -13.99
C THR A 209 4.35 12.83 -14.85
N GLU A 210 5.19 13.83 -14.60
CA GLU A 210 6.56 13.90 -15.15
C GLU A 210 7.58 13.19 -14.25
N LYS A 211 7.14 12.57 -13.17
CA LYS A 211 8.04 11.87 -12.25
C LYS A 211 8.61 10.61 -12.89
N PRO A 212 9.89 10.31 -12.67
CA PRO A 212 10.48 9.05 -13.13
C PRO A 212 9.77 7.85 -12.49
N ILE A 213 9.58 6.81 -13.29
CA ILE A 213 8.89 5.59 -12.90
C ILE A 213 9.92 4.54 -12.47
N THR A 214 9.68 3.89 -11.35
CA THR A 214 10.39 2.67 -10.94
C THR A 214 9.42 1.50 -10.98
N LYS A 215 9.74 0.49 -11.77
CA LYS A 215 8.96 -0.74 -11.90
C LYS A 215 9.53 -1.79 -10.97
N VAL A 216 8.67 -2.47 -10.23
CA VAL A 216 9.06 -3.45 -9.21
C VAL A 216 8.22 -4.71 -9.34
N GLY A 217 8.88 -5.84 -9.58
CA GLY A 217 8.26 -7.15 -9.50
C GLY A 217 8.66 -7.83 -8.19
N VAL A 218 7.68 -8.31 -7.44
CA VAL A 218 7.90 -8.94 -6.13
C VAL A 218 7.31 -10.33 -6.13
N CYS A 219 8.05 -11.31 -5.62
CA CYS A 219 7.51 -12.62 -5.31
C CYS A 219 7.52 -12.86 -3.81
N PHE A 220 6.34 -13.09 -3.23
CA PHE A 220 6.19 -13.53 -1.85
C PHE A 220 6.31 -15.04 -1.75
N ASP A 221 6.92 -15.50 -0.67
CA ASP A 221 7.00 -16.90 -0.30
C ASP A 221 5.92 -17.22 0.75
N ALA A 222 4.80 -17.80 0.30
CA ALA A 222 3.68 -18.08 1.19
C ALA A 222 3.98 -19.17 2.23
N GLU A 223 4.91 -20.08 1.95
CA GLU A 223 5.30 -21.13 2.90
C GLU A 223 6.13 -20.58 4.06
N HIS A 224 7.08 -19.69 3.75
CA HIS A 224 7.92 -19.04 4.73
C HIS A 224 7.35 -17.68 5.22
N ARG A 225 6.21 -17.25 4.68
CA ARG A 225 5.55 -15.97 5.02
C ARG A 225 6.52 -14.80 4.93
N SER A 226 7.19 -14.70 3.81
CA SER A 226 8.31 -13.79 3.63
C SER A 226 8.30 -13.15 2.24
N VAL A 227 9.07 -12.09 2.08
CA VAL A 227 9.44 -11.56 0.77
C VAL A 227 10.50 -12.48 0.19
N GLY A 228 10.16 -13.20 -0.86
CA GLY A 228 11.06 -14.18 -1.46
C GLY A 228 12.11 -13.55 -2.39
N TYR A 229 11.67 -12.66 -3.28
CA TYR A 229 12.55 -11.96 -4.22
C TYR A 229 11.95 -10.65 -4.73
N VAL A 230 12.83 -9.68 -5.03
CA VAL A 230 12.46 -8.36 -5.57
C VAL A 230 13.32 -8.06 -6.80
N GLU A 231 12.67 -7.86 -7.93
CA GLU A 231 13.28 -7.40 -9.18
C GLU A 231 12.91 -5.93 -9.44
N VAL A 232 13.86 -5.12 -9.92
CA VAL A 232 13.67 -3.67 -10.04
C VAL A 232 14.23 -3.17 -11.36
N VAL A 233 13.43 -2.36 -12.07
CA VAL A 233 13.87 -1.56 -13.22
C VAL A 233 13.58 -0.09 -12.92
N LYS A 234 14.64 0.73 -13.01
CA LYS A 234 14.59 2.18 -12.80
C LYS A 234 14.61 2.85 -14.16
N GLU A 235 13.55 3.53 -14.53
CA GLU A 235 13.56 4.38 -15.71
C GLU A 235 14.23 5.72 -15.33
N SER A 236 15.22 6.13 -16.12
CA SER A 236 15.74 7.50 -16.12
C SER A 236 14.79 8.40 -16.89
N LEU A 237 14.66 9.64 -16.48
CA LEU A 237 14.05 10.71 -17.28
C LEU A 237 14.76 10.85 -18.60
#